data_049a7becde5616ffb7e6b61f0ebb3a33
#
_entry.id   049a7becde5616ffb7e6b61f0ebb3a33
#
_cell.length_a   1.000
_cell.length_b   1.000
_cell.length_c   1.000
_cell.angle_alpha   90.00
_cell.angle_beta   90.00
_cell.angle_gamma   90.00
#
_symmetry.space_group_name_H-M   'P 1'
#
loop_
_entity.id
_entity.type
_entity.pdbx_description
1 polymer ?
#
loop_
_entity_poly.entity_id
_entity_poly.type
_entity_poly.pdbx_seq_one_letter_code
_entity_poly.pdbx_strand_id
1 'polypeptide(L)'
;MRMKVYQSKPRIKLSPAIRDGQKYVEVEFDEDDAIRLSLSKEKGVRFEGDRAYLPGEGFDLSGFFDRHVETAFIDYSALKNTQPKKSGKTSPAIPPGYAETLRQLRYSEHTVRAYTAYFKEFQQYFAGRNLRYIRPEEINAYIVHLIDTRGISSCQQNLRINSIKFYFEKVLGLERKCYEVKRAKRERTLPDVLSKEEIKSILDATGPDIRLFCMFSLLYSAGLRISELLDLKPHDINVSRSLIRVRQGKGRKDRYTLLSKPLVRKLTEYAKLYKP
;
A
#
# COMPACT_ATOMS: atom_id res chain seq x y z
N MET A 1 -28.71 -26.20 5.12
CA MET A 1 -27.86 -25.08 4.69
C MET A 1 -28.57 -23.78 5.03
N ARG A 2 -28.28 -23.19 6.20
CA ARG A 2 -28.95 -21.96 6.65
C ARG A 2 -28.24 -20.77 6.06
N MET A 3 -28.89 -20.06 5.14
CA MET A 3 -28.47 -18.73 4.71
C MET A 3 -28.45 -17.80 5.93
N LYS A 4 -27.25 -17.30 6.31
CA LYS A 4 -27.16 -16.16 7.24
C LYS A 4 -27.60 -14.92 6.47
N VAL A 5 -28.79 -14.44 6.77
CA VAL A 5 -29.25 -13.11 6.36
C VAL A 5 -28.33 -12.12 7.05
N TYR A 6 -27.51 -11.40 6.29
CA TYR A 6 -26.76 -10.26 6.80
C TYR A 6 -27.77 -9.14 7.07
N GLN A 7 -28.14 -8.96 8.32
CA GLN A 7 -28.83 -7.74 8.74
C GLN A 7 -27.83 -6.58 8.54
N SER A 8 -28.15 -5.66 7.63
CA SER A 8 -27.40 -4.40 7.48
C SER A 8 -27.52 -3.63 8.80
N LYS A 9 -26.40 -3.20 9.37
CA LYS A 9 -26.43 -2.33 10.56
C LYS A 9 -27.31 -1.11 10.28
N PRO A 10 -28.17 -0.71 11.22
CA PRO A 10 -28.98 0.49 11.08
C PRO A 10 -28.09 1.74 10.87
N ARG A 11 -28.66 2.78 10.28
CA ARG A 11 -27.89 3.94 9.81
C ARG A 11 -28.09 5.15 10.72
N ILE A 12 -26.98 5.86 11.00
CA ILE A 12 -26.97 7.20 11.61
C ILE A 12 -26.35 8.16 10.59
N LYS A 13 -27.04 9.27 10.28
CA LYS A 13 -26.55 10.32 9.40
C LYS A 13 -26.41 11.61 10.19
N LEU A 14 -25.22 12.22 10.12
CA LEU A 14 -24.90 13.46 10.78
C LEU A 14 -24.89 14.62 9.78
N SER A 15 -25.58 15.72 10.10
CA SER A 15 -25.61 16.95 9.32
C SER A 15 -25.49 18.19 10.19
N PRO A 16 -24.92 19.30 9.68
CA PRO A 16 -24.88 20.55 10.43
C PRO A 16 -26.29 21.19 10.46
N ALA A 17 -26.71 21.67 11.62
CA ALA A 17 -27.97 22.38 11.80
C ALA A 17 -27.70 23.68 12.59
N ILE A 18 -28.54 24.69 12.32
CA ILE A 18 -28.55 25.97 13.09
C ILE A 18 -29.96 26.13 13.63
N ARG A 19 -30.10 26.30 14.94
CA ARG A 19 -31.38 26.56 15.63
C ARG A 19 -31.18 27.67 16.65
N ASP A 20 -32.07 28.60 16.68
CA ASP A 20 -32.02 29.74 17.60
C ASP A 20 -30.67 30.47 17.61
N GLY A 21 -30.02 30.57 16.45
CA GLY A 21 -28.70 31.17 16.30
C GLY A 21 -27.53 30.32 16.84
N GLN A 22 -27.79 29.13 17.38
CA GLN A 22 -26.77 28.21 17.86
C GLN A 22 -26.51 27.06 16.86
N LYS A 23 -25.26 26.58 16.84
CA LYS A 23 -24.83 25.46 16.01
C LYS A 23 -25.14 24.13 16.68
N TYR A 24 -25.78 23.23 15.94
CA TYR A 24 -26.08 21.87 16.35
C TYR A 24 -25.59 20.87 15.29
N VAL A 25 -25.41 19.64 15.70
CA VAL A 25 -25.29 18.48 14.80
C VAL A 25 -26.61 17.73 14.85
N GLU A 26 -27.30 17.72 13.72
CA GLU A 26 -28.52 16.93 13.53
C GLU A 26 -28.14 15.48 13.27
N VAL A 27 -28.79 14.57 13.96
CA VAL A 27 -28.61 13.11 13.90
C VAL A 27 -29.90 12.49 13.41
N GLU A 28 -29.94 12.11 12.15
CA GLU A 28 -31.02 11.33 11.55
C GLU A 28 -30.64 9.84 11.68
N PHE A 29 -31.52 9.00 12.19
CA PHE A 29 -31.27 7.58 12.44
C PHE A 29 -32.47 6.72 12.12
N ASP A 30 -32.21 5.45 11.75
CA ASP A 30 -33.26 4.47 11.55
C ASP A 30 -33.95 4.17 12.87
N GLU A 31 -35.31 3.94 12.83
CA GLU A 31 -36.09 3.60 14.02
C GLU A 31 -35.60 2.27 14.63
N ASP A 32 -34.66 2.38 15.55
CA ASP A 32 -34.07 1.27 16.30
C ASP A 32 -33.90 1.69 17.76
N ASP A 33 -34.53 0.97 18.66
CA ASP A 33 -34.52 1.25 20.10
C ASP A 33 -33.09 1.21 20.68
N ALA A 34 -32.23 0.38 20.14
CA ALA A 34 -30.84 0.29 20.59
C ALA A 34 -30.03 1.56 20.22
N ILE A 35 -30.28 2.13 19.03
CA ILE A 35 -29.67 3.41 18.62
C ILE A 35 -30.18 4.53 19.49
N ARG A 36 -31.51 4.62 19.69
CA ARG A 36 -32.12 5.67 20.52
C ARG A 36 -31.61 5.64 21.96
N LEU A 37 -31.47 4.45 22.53
CA LEU A 37 -30.88 4.25 23.85
C LEU A 37 -29.39 4.61 23.89
N SER A 38 -28.67 4.32 22.82
CA SER A 38 -27.25 4.69 22.71
C SER A 38 -27.09 6.21 22.60
N LEU A 39 -27.86 6.88 21.75
CA LEU A 39 -27.85 8.34 21.58
C LEU A 39 -28.31 9.09 22.83
N SER A 40 -29.22 8.52 23.65
CA SER A 40 -29.68 9.15 24.89
C SER A 40 -28.56 9.34 25.92
N LYS A 41 -27.45 8.62 25.79
CA LYS A 41 -26.26 8.75 26.67
C LYS A 41 -25.35 9.90 26.25
N GLU A 42 -25.60 10.53 25.08
CA GLU A 42 -24.81 11.66 24.63
C GLU A 42 -25.15 12.93 25.40
N LYS A 43 -24.10 13.67 25.79
CA LYS A 43 -24.24 14.86 26.59
C LYS A 43 -24.95 15.99 25.81
N GLY A 44 -26.08 16.46 26.34
CA GLY A 44 -26.82 17.57 25.75
C GLY A 44 -27.68 17.18 24.53
N VAL A 45 -27.95 15.90 24.31
CA VAL A 45 -28.84 15.43 23.24
C VAL A 45 -30.27 15.89 23.45
N ARG A 46 -30.94 16.31 22.38
CA ARG A 46 -32.38 16.63 22.35
C ARG A 46 -33.03 15.82 21.24
N PHE A 47 -34.08 15.08 21.55
CA PHE A 47 -34.83 14.30 20.59
C PHE A 47 -36.08 15.05 20.09
N GLU A 48 -36.31 15.00 18.78
CA GLU A 48 -37.52 15.49 18.14
C GLU A 48 -37.95 14.47 17.09
N GLY A 49 -38.91 13.62 17.46
CA GLY A 49 -39.40 12.51 16.62
C GLY A 49 -38.26 11.48 16.33
N ASP A 50 -37.94 11.30 15.06
CA ASP A 50 -36.94 10.41 14.50
C ASP A 50 -35.52 11.09 14.36
N ARG A 51 -35.38 12.28 14.94
CA ARG A 51 -34.15 13.06 14.90
C ARG A 51 -33.65 13.40 16.28
N ALA A 52 -32.33 13.50 16.40
CA ALA A 52 -31.68 14.00 17.60
C ALA A 52 -30.75 15.17 17.25
N TYR A 53 -30.58 16.08 18.20
CA TYR A 53 -29.72 17.25 18.05
C TYR A 53 -28.69 17.27 19.16
N LEU A 54 -27.42 17.37 18.77
CA LEU A 54 -26.28 17.47 19.67
C LEU A 54 -25.68 18.88 19.61
N PRO A 55 -25.16 19.44 20.71
CA PRO A 55 -24.48 20.72 20.69
C PRO A 55 -23.35 20.73 19.67
N GLY A 56 -23.34 21.72 18.75
CA GLY A 56 -22.33 21.78 17.68
C GLY A 56 -21.00 22.38 18.14
N GLU A 57 -21.00 23.21 19.20
CA GLU A 57 -19.78 23.75 19.77
C GLU A 57 -19.03 22.67 20.56
N GLY A 58 -17.79 22.36 20.13
CA GLY A 58 -16.97 21.33 20.76
C GLY A 58 -17.43 19.88 20.46
N PHE A 59 -18.26 19.66 19.43
CA PHE A 59 -18.68 18.30 19.06
C PHE A 59 -17.48 17.44 18.68
N ASP A 60 -17.22 16.42 19.49
CA ASP A 60 -16.17 15.43 19.25
C ASP A 60 -16.68 14.29 18.36
N LEU A 61 -16.45 14.45 17.07
CA LEU A 61 -16.83 13.45 16.06
C LEU A 61 -16.13 12.09 16.31
N SER A 62 -14.86 12.11 16.75
CA SER A 62 -14.11 10.88 17.01
C SER A 62 -14.70 10.10 18.19
N GLY A 63 -14.95 10.78 19.29
CA GLY A 63 -15.56 10.17 20.46
C GLY A 63 -16.99 9.68 20.18
N PHE A 64 -17.77 10.41 19.37
CA PHE A 64 -19.07 9.96 18.92
C PHE A 64 -18.98 8.66 18.13
N PHE A 65 -18.02 8.57 17.21
CA PHE A 65 -17.77 7.34 16.44
C PHE A 65 -17.43 6.15 17.33
N ASP A 66 -16.49 6.33 18.27
CA ASP A 66 -16.05 5.24 19.15
C ASP A 66 -17.18 4.66 19.99
N ARG A 67 -18.18 5.47 20.33
CA ARG A 67 -19.35 5.02 21.12
C ARG A 67 -20.44 4.33 20.31
N HIS A 68 -20.58 4.68 19.03
CA HIS A 68 -21.71 4.23 18.21
C HIS A 68 -21.36 3.32 17.03
N VAL A 69 -20.08 3.12 16.70
CA VAL A 69 -19.61 2.33 15.54
C VAL A 69 -19.99 0.85 15.63
N GLU A 70 -20.14 0.31 16.84
CA GLU A 70 -20.55 -1.08 17.03
C GLU A 70 -22.05 -1.30 16.78
N THR A 71 -22.86 -0.28 17.06
CA THR A 71 -24.33 -0.35 16.98
C THR A 71 -24.90 0.12 15.66
N ALA A 72 -24.27 1.09 15.00
CA ALA A 72 -24.81 1.71 13.77
C ALA A 72 -23.74 2.02 12.74
N PHE A 73 -24.19 2.17 11.49
CA PHE A 73 -23.39 2.75 10.41
C PHE A 73 -23.52 4.28 10.43
N ILE A 74 -22.41 5.01 10.60
CA ILE A 74 -22.42 6.47 10.77
C ILE A 74 -22.02 7.18 9.48
N ASP A 75 -22.96 7.93 8.87
CA ASP A 75 -22.70 8.80 7.73
C ASP A 75 -22.56 10.26 8.19
N TYR A 76 -21.36 10.79 8.08
CA TYR A 76 -21.03 12.18 8.43
C TYR A 76 -20.63 13.01 7.21
N SER A 77 -21.01 12.59 6.02
CA SER A 77 -20.62 13.24 4.77
C SER A 77 -21.03 14.73 4.70
N ALA A 78 -22.14 15.08 5.33
CA ALA A 78 -22.66 16.45 5.37
C ALA A 78 -21.89 17.38 6.33
N LEU A 79 -21.16 16.85 7.33
CA LEU A 79 -20.32 17.64 8.23
C LEU A 79 -18.99 18.08 7.60
N LYS A 80 -18.69 17.66 6.39
CA LYS A 80 -17.39 17.90 5.71
C LYS A 80 -17.10 19.37 5.34
N ASN A 81 -18.07 20.27 5.40
CA ASN A 81 -17.88 21.66 5.01
C ASN A 81 -17.27 22.55 6.11
N THR A 82 -16.95 22.03 7.28
CA THR A 82 -16.16 22.70 8.31
C THR A 82 -14.72 22.18 8.32
N GLN A 83 -14.01 22.32 7.19
CA GLN A 83 -12.58 22.03 7.19
C GLN A 83 -11.81 23.17 7.88
N PRO A 84 -10.96 22.88 8.87
CA PRO A 84 -9.95 23.83 9.29
C PRO A 84 -8.98 24.07 8.14
N LYS A 85 -8.67 25.33 7.85
CA LYS A 85 -7.69 25.75 6.84
C LYS A 85 -6.39 24.98 7.01
N LYS A 86 -5.86 24.46 5.89
CA LYS A 86 -4.57 23.78 5.77
C LYS A 86 -3.47 24.57 6.51
N SER A 87 -3.09 24.14 7.68
CA SER A 87 -1.82 24.49 8.31
C SER A 87 -0.70 23.69 7.66
N GLY A 88 0.43 24.37 7.44
CA GLY A 88 1.67 23.98 6.80
C GLY A 88 1.99 22.51 6.52
N LYS A 89 2.71 22.32 5.41
CA LYS A 89 3.27 21.06 4.87
C LYS A 89 4.18 20.31 5.88
N THR A 90 3.62 19.75 6.92
CA THR A 90 4.28 18.68 7.69
C THR A 90 3.77 17.36 7.12
N SER A 91 4.66 16.60 6.48
CA SER A 91 4.34 15.21 6.08
C SER A 91 3.87 14.45 7.31
N PRO A 92 2.68 13.83 7.28
CA PRO A 92 2.18 13.11 8.44
C PRO A 92 3.17 12.01 8.84
N ALA A 93 3.39 11.89 10.14
CA ALA A 93 4.19 10.79 10.68
C ALA A 93 3.50 9.46 10.35
N ILE A 94 4.29 8.46 10.01
CA ILE A 94 3.76 7.09 9.81
C ILE A 94 3.19 6.58 11.13
N PRO A 95 2.03 5.91 11.13
CA PRO A 95 1.46 5.33 12.33
C PRO A 95 2.47 4.41 13.04
N PRO A 96 2.55 4.46 14.38
CA PRO A 96 3.36 3.51 15.14
C PRO A 96 3.05 2.08 14.75
N GLY A 97 4.07 1.23 14.67
CA GLY A 97 3.92 -0.16 14.29
C GLY A 97 3.88 -0.46 12.78
N TYR A 98 3.64 0.53 11.91
CA TYR A 98 3.52 0.26 10.47
C TYR A 98 4.84 -0.26 9.85
N ALA A 99 5.93 0.48 10.02
CA ALA A 99 7.23 0.10 9.48
C ALA A 99 7.83 -1.10 10.24
N GLU A 100 7.61 -1.16 11.55
CA GLU A 100 8.04 -2.25 12.42
C GLU A 100 7.39 -3.58 12.00
N THR A 101 6.08 -3.60 11.76
CA THR A 101 5.36 -4.80 11.32
C THR A 101 5.83 -5.26 9.94
N LEU A 102 6.13 -4.34 9.00
CA LEU A 102 6.74 -4.71 7.71
C LEU A 102 8.09 -5.41 7.90
N ARG A 103 8.95 -4.90 8.80
CA ARG A 103 10.25 -5.52 9.10
C ARG A 103 10.11 -6.85 9.83
N GLN A 104 9.20 -6.95 10.81
CA GLN A 104 8.90 -8.21 11.50
C GLN A 104 8.44 -9.31 10.53
N LEU A 105 7.64 -8.94 9.54
CA LEU A 105 7.21 -9.84 8.47
C LEU A 105 8.28 -10.05 7.38
N ARG A 106 9.50 -9.55 7.60
CA ARG A 106 10.64 -9.74 6.72
C ARG A 106 10.44 -9.24 5.29
N TYR A 107 9.67 -8.16 5.09
CA TYR A 107 9.61 -7.48 3.80
C TYR A 107 10.98 -6.88 3.44
N SER A 108 11.31 -6.83 2.13
CA SER A 108 12.54 -6.19 1.66
C SER A 108 12.52 -4.67 1.97
N GLU A 109 13.68 -4.08 2.21
CA GLU A 109 13.80 -2.63 2.46
C GLU A 109 13.19 -1.79 1.31
N HIS A 110 13.27 -2.28 0.08
CA HIS A 110 12.60 -1.65 -1.06
C HIS A 110 11.08 -1.63 -0.87
N THR A 111 10.49 -2.75 -0.45
CA THR A 111 9.05 -2.84 -0.17
C THR A 111 8.66 -1.97 1.02
N VAL A 112 9.47 -1.95 2.08
CA VAL A 112 9.23 -1.09 3.26
C VAL A 112 9.19 0.38 2.83
N ARG A 113 10.18 0.85 2.05
CA ARG A 113 10.20 2.23 1.54
C ARG A 113 9.00 2.54 0.65
N ALA A 114 8.68 1.67 -0.30
CA ALA A 114 7.54 1.87 -1.21
C ALA A 114 6.20 1.93 -0.46
N TYR A 115 5.95 0.98 0.44
CA TYR A 115 4.71 0.95 1.23
C TYR A 115 4.59 2.17 2.14
N THR A 116 5.68 2.55 2.80
CA THR A 116 5.73 3.74 3.65
C THR A 116 5.43 5.01 2.85
N ALA A 117 6.01 5.17 1.66
CA ALA A 117 5.78 6.34 0.81
C ALA A 117 4.32 6.42 0.33
N TYR A 118 3.76 5.30 -0.17
CA TYR A 118 2.37 5.26 -0.63
C TYR A 118 1.36 5.42 0.50
N PHE A 119 1.66 4.90 1.69
CA PHE A 119 0.80 5.08 2.84
C PHE A 119 0.83 6.53 3.36
N LYS A 120 1.98 7.20 3.34
CA LYS A 120 2.07 8.65 3.63
C LYS A 120 1.21 9.48 2.68
N GLU A 121 1.22 9.15 1.39
CA GLU A 121 0.39 9.82 0.38
C GLU A 121 -1.10 9.66 0.70
N PHE A 122 -1.52 8.46 1.10
CA PHE A 122 -2.88 8.18 1.56
C PHE A 122 -3.24 8.98 2.82
N GLN A 123 -2.35 9.04 3.82
CA GLN A 123 -2.55 9.86 5.01
C GLN A 123 -2.69 11.35 4.70
N GLN A 124 -1.90 11.86 3.74
CA GLN A 124 -1.97 13.27 3.31
C GLN A 124 -3.32 13.58 2.63
N TYR A 125 -3.83 12.66 1.81
CA TYR A 125 -5.13 12.83 1.16
C TYR A 125 -6.27 12.91 2.19
N PHE A 126 -6.21 12.11 3.24
CA PHE A 126 -7.19 12.09 4.32
C PHE A 126 -6.73 12.87 5.56
N ALA A 127 -5.90 13.92 5.37
CA ALA A 127 -5.40 14.72 6.48
C ALA A 127 -6.54 15.28 7.35
N GLY A 128 -6.38 15.19 8.67
CA GLY A 128 -7.39 15.62 9.65
C GLY A 128 -8.50 14.59 9.92
N ARG A 129 -8.43 13.41 9.29
CA ARG A 129 -9.40 12.32 9.52
C ARG A 129 -8.73 11.15 10.24
N ASN A 130 -9.47 10.51 11.13
CA ASN A 130 -9.03 9.24 11.72
C ASN A 130 -9.11 8.14 10.65
N LEU A 131 -7.94 7.60 10.27
CA LEU A 131 -7.81 6.61 9.19
C LEU A 131 -8.58 5.32 9.48
N ARG A 132 -8.77 4.96 10.77
CA ARG A 132 -9.50 3.76 11.17
C ARG A 132 -10.92 3.70 10.61
N TYR A 133 -11.54 4.86 10.39
CA TYR A 133 -12.94 4.98 9.96
C TYR A 133 -13.12 5.28 8.47
N ILE A 134 -12.05 5.23 7.68
CA ILE A 134 -12.14 5.38 6.22
C ILE A 134 -12.76 4.12 5.63
N ARG A 135 -13.82 4.31 4.85
CA ARG A 135 -14.60 3.23 4.24
C ARG A 135 -13.95 2.73 2.94
N PRO A 136 -14.26 1.48 2.52
CA PRO A 136 -13.79 0.95 1.23
C PRO A 136 -14.15 1.83 0.03
N GLU A 137 -15.34 2.44 0.02
CA GLU A 137 -15.78 3.34 -1.05
C GLU A 137 -14.92 4.59 -1.14
N GLU A 138 -14.49 5.13 0.01
CA GLU A 138 -13.60 6.30 0.06
C GLU A 138 -12.18 5.95 -0.38
N ILE A 139 -11.72 4.73 -0.10
CA ILE A 139 -10.44 4.22 -0.61
C ILE A 139 -10.53 4.07 -2.13
N ASN A 140 -11.65 3.52 -2.65
CA ASN A 140 -11.87 3.41 -4.09
C ASN A 140 -11.90 4.81 -4.75
N ALA A 141 -12.59 5.79 -4.16
CA ALA A 141 -12.61 7.17 -4.65
C ALA A 141 -11.21 7.81 -4.66
N TYR A 142 -10.41 7.57 -3.62
CA TYR A 142 -9.01 8.01 -3.60
C TYR A 142 -8.18 7.39 -4.74
N ILE A 143 -8.34 6.10 -5.01
CA ILE A 143 -7.64 5.43 -6.10
C ILE A 143 -8.06 5.99 -7.46
N VAL A 144 -9.36 6.20 -7.69
CA VAL A 144 -9.89 6.85 -8.91
C VAL A 144 -9.30 8.26 -9.06
N HIS A 145 -9.31 9.06 -8.00
CA HIS A 145 -8.68 10.38 -8.00
C HIS A 145 -7.21 10.34 -8.45
N LEU A 146 -6.43 9.36 -8.00
CA LEU A 146 -5.03 9.21 -8.43
C LEU A 146 -4.89 8.80 -9.90
N ILE A 147 -5.80 7.96 -10.39
CA ILE A 147 -5.82 7.58 -11.81
C ILE A 147 -6.09 8.82 -12.67
N ASP A 148 -7.12 9.60 -12.32
CA ASP A 148 -7.57 10.74 -13.11
C ASP A 148 -6.59 11.91 -13.05
N THR A 149 -5.98 12.17 -11.89
CA THR A 149 -5.12 13.35 -11.69
C THR A 149 -3.64 13.10 -11.98
N ARG A 150 -3.17 11.85 -11.86
CA ARG A 150 -1.74 11.51 -12.00
C ARG A 150 -1.44 10.41 -13.01
N GLY A 151 -2.45 9.81 -13.62
CA GLY A 151 -2.27 8.75 -14.60
C GLY A 151 -1.49 7.54 -14.06
N ILE A 152 -1.72 7.15 -12.80
CA ILE A 152 -0.98 6.05 -12.17
C ILE A 152 -1.19 4.73 -12.94
N SER A 153 -0.11 3.96 -13.15
CA SER A 153 -0.21 2.65 -13.80
C SER A 153 -0.93 1.62 -12.93
N SER A 154 -1.47 0.56 -13.55
CA SER A 154 -2.13 -0.56 -12.87
C SER A 154 -1.23 -1.22 -11.81
N CYS A 155 0.09 -1.26 -12.05
CA CYS A 155 1.07 -1.74 -11.08
C CYS A 155 1.16 -0.81 -9.85
N GLN A 156 1.25 0.50 -10.08
CA GLN A 156 1.30 1.51 -9.02
C GLN A 156 0.00 1.56 -8.23
N GLN A 157 -1.16 1.41 -8.89
CA GLN A 157 -2.47 1.28 -8.24
C GLN A 157 -2.47 0.09 -7.25
N ASN A 158 -2.07 -1.10 -7.72
CA ASN A 158 -2.05 -2.30 -6.90
C ASN A 158 -1.09 -2.20 -5.71
N LEU A 159 0.07 -1.52 -5.87
CA LEU A 159 1.01 -1.28 -4.78
C LEU A 159 0.42 -0.36 -3.70
N ARG A 160 -0.28 0.71 -4.08
CA ARG A 160 -0.98 1.61 -3.14
C ARG A 160 -2.07 0.88 -2.38
N ILE A 161 -2.91 0.11 -3.09
CA ILE A 161 -3.93 -0.72 -2.46
C ILE A 161 -3.31 -1.69 -1.45
N ASN A 162 -2.19 -2.34 -1.79
CA ASN A 162 -1.50 -3.25 -0.89
C ASN A 162 -0.96 -2.54 0.35
N SER A 163 -0.41 -1.32 0.21
CA SER A 163 0.10 -0.53 1.34
C SER A 163 -1.03 -0.10 2.29
N ILE A 164 -2.19 0.27 1.75
CA ILE A 164 -3.38 0.64 2.53
C ILE A 164 -3.96 -0.60 3.23
N LYS A 165 -4.15 -1.70 2.49
CA LYS A 165 -4.62 -2.97 3.06
C LYS A 165 -3.71 -3.49 4.17
N PHE A 166 -2.40 -3.35 4.00
CA PHE A 166 -1.43 -3.73 5.02
C PHE A 166 -1.70 -3.02 6.34
N TYR A 167 -1.99 -1.71 6.31
CA TYR A 167 -2.33 -0.95 7.50
C TYR A 167 -3.57 -1.50 8.20
N PHE A 168 -4.65 -1.63 7.47
CA PHE A 168 -5.92 -2.08 8.06
C PHE A 168 -5.87 -3.53 8.53
N GLU A 169 -5.29 -4.43 7.74
CA GLU A 169 -5.29 -5.87 8.04
C GLU A 169 -4.18 -6.30 9.02
N LYS A 170 -3.00 -5.66 8.96
CA LYS A 170 -1.82 -6.13 9.73
C LYS A 170 -1.47 -5.22 10.90
N VAL A 171 -1.69 -3.92 10.78
CA VAL A 171 -1.39 -2.98 11.87
C VAL A 171 -2.61 -2.80 12.77
N LEU A 172 -3.81 -2.63 12.21
CA LEU A 172 -5.05 -2.50 12.98
C LEU A 172 -5.74 -3.83 13.31
N GLY A 173 -5.32 -4.94 12.69
CA GLY A 173 -5.90 -6.26 12.92
C GLY A 173 -7.35 -6.43 12.45
N LEU A 174 -7.81 -5.58 11.51
CA LEU A 174 -9.17 -5.64 11.00
C LEU A 174 -9.34 -6.82 10.03
N GLU A 175 -10.53 -7.41 9.98
CA GLU A 175 -10.80 -8.55 9.10
C GLU A 175 -10.64 -8.19 7.61
N ARG A 176 -10.08 -9.12 6.81
CA ARG A 176 -9.84 -8.94 5.37
C ARG A 176 -11.10 -8.59 4.58
N LYS A 177 -12.28 -9.04 5.02
CA LYS A 177 -13.57 -8.84 4.35
C LYS A 177 -14.05 -7.37 4.35
N CYS A 178 -13.50 -6.54 5.23
CA CYS A 178 -13.90 -5.13 5.34
C CYS A 178 -13.37 -4.26 4.21
N TYR A 179 -12.44 -4.74 3.36
CA TYR A 179 -11.74 -3.88 2.39
C TYR A 179 -11.72 -4.50 0.98
N GLU A 180 -12.90 -4.55 0.34
CA GLU A 180 -13.02 -4.89 -1.09
C GLU A 180 -12.67 -3.69 -1.97
N VAL A 181 -11.38 -3.35 -2.02
CA VAL A 181 -10.88 -2.31 -2.92
C VAL A 181 -10.67 -2.91 -4.31
N LYS A 182 -11.28 -2.28 -5.33
CA LYS A 182 -11.18 -2.72 -6.73
C LYS A 182 -9.74 -2.62 -7.22
N ARG A 183 -9.25 -3.72 -7.79
CA ARG A 183 -7.89 -3.82 -8.34
C ARG A 183 -7.88 -3.63 -9.84
N ALA A 184 -6.82 -3.01 -10.34
CA ALA A 184 -6.60 -2.98 -11.78
C ALA A 184 -6.33 -4.38 -12.33
N LYS A 185 -6.91 -4.69 -13.49
CA LYS A 185 -6.57 -5.87 -14.26
C LYS A 185 -5.12 -5.72 -14.74
N ARG A 186 -4.31 -6.76 -14.52
CA ARG A 186 -2.94 -6.74 -15.04
C ARG A 186 -2.96 -6.98 -16.54
N GLU A 187 -2.43 -6.03 -17.28
CA GLU A 187 -2.06 -6.25 -18.66
C GLU A 187 -0.82 -7.14 -18.70
N ARG A 188 -0.88 -8.18 -19.51
CA ARG A 188 0.26 -9.06 -19.78
C ARG A 188 0.86 -8.62 -21.11
N THR A 189 1.81 -7.72 -21.06
CA THR A 189 2.65 -7.40 -22.21
C THR A 189 3.77 -8.44 -22.31
N LEU A 190 4.07 -8.87 -23.53
CA LEU A 190 5.26 -9.69 -23.78
C LEU A 190 6.50 -8.79 -23.54
N PRO A 191 7.55 -9.33 -22.90
CA PRO A 191 8.79 -8.59 -22.77
C PRO A 191 9.46 -8.41 -24.13
N ASP A 192 10.12 -7.29 -24.36
CA ASP A 192 11.00 -7.10 -25.48
C ASP A 192 12.20 -8.05 -25.37
N VAL A 193 12.47 -8.78 -26.44
CA VAL A 193 13.54 -9.77 -26.50
C VAL A 193 14.59 -9.30 -27.51
N LEU A 194 15.82 -9.15 -27.05
CA LEU A 194 16.94 -8.78 -27.91
C LEU A 194 17.35 -9.96 -28.80
N SER A 195 17.67 -9.67 -30.05
CA SER A 195 18.25 -10.63 -30.98
C SER A 195 19.70 -10.98 -30.60
N LYS A 196 20.24 -12.07 -31.20
CA LYS A 196 21.64 -12.43 -30.97
C LYS A 196 22.61 -11.35 -31.51
N GLU A 197 22.24 -10.71 -32.61
CA GLU A 197 22.99 -9.63 -33.25
C GLU A 197 23.05 -8.38 -32.36
N GLU A 198 21.93 -8.01 -31.74
CA GLU A 198 21.88 -6.91 -30.78
C GLU A 198 22.70 -7.20 -29.54
N ILE A 199 22.60 -8.41 -28.99
CA ILE A 199 23.45 -8.83 -27.85
C ILE A 199 24.94 -8.76 -28.20
N LYS A 200 25.32 -9.24 -29.41
CA LYS A 200 26.70 -9.14 -29.87
C LYS A 200 27.14 -7.68 -29.96
N SER A 201 26.32 -6.81 -30.53
CA SER A 201 26.61 -5.38 -30.63
C SER A 201 26.81 -4.73 -29.26
N ILE A 202 25.99 -5.10 -28.27
CA ILE A 202 26.15 -4.63 -26.90
C ILE A 202 27.49 -5.10 -26.30
N LEU A 203 27.85 -6.36 -26.50
CA LEU A 203 29.12 -6.90 -26.00
C LEU A 203 30.33 -6.25 -26.70
N ASP A 204 30.26 -6.04 -28.02
CA ASP A 204 31.31 -5.37 -28.79
C ASP A 204 31.47 -3.90 -28.36
N ALA A 205 30.38 -3.22 -28.00
CA ALA A 205 30.37 -1.85 -27.50
C ALA A 205 31.04 -1.70 -26.11
N THR A 206 31.27 -2.78 -25.36
CA THR A 206 32.03 -2.70 -24.09
C THR A 206 33.50 -2.40 -24.32
N GLY A 207 34.01 -2.56 -25.52
CA GLY A 207 35.39 -2.27 -25.90
C GLY A 207 36.42 -2.97 -25.00
N PRO A 208 37.41 -2.25 -24.50
CA PRO A 208 38.48 -2.81 -23.63
C PRO A 208 38.03 -3.04 -22.17
N ASP A 209 36.84 -2.59 -21.77
CA ASP A 209 36.38 -2.77 -20.38
C ASP A 209 35.92 -4.21 -20.14
N ILE A 210 36.85 -5.03 -19.68
CA ILE A 210 36.60 -6.43 -19.35
C ILE A 210 35.53 -6.60 -18.24
N ARG A 211 35.37 -5.63 -17.36
CA ARG A 211 34.36 -5.66 -16.28
C ARG A 211 32.97 -5.59 -16.88
N LEU A 212 32.71 -4.61 -17.76
CA LEU A 212 31.42 -4.48 -18.43
C LEU A 212 31.12 -5.71 -19.31
N PHE A 213 32.13 -6.18 -20.06
CA PHE A 213 31.99 -7.40 -20.86
C PHE A 213 31.56 -8.59 -20.01
N CYS A 214 32.22 -8.86 -18.89
CA CYS A 214 31.87 -9.94 -17.97
C CYS A 214 30.47 -9.78 -17.38
N MET A 215 30.11 -8.55 -16.97
CA MET A 215 28.80 -8.25 -16.39
C MET A 215 27.67 -8.55 -17.40
N PHE A 216 27.72 -8.00 -18.60
CA PHE A 216 26.71 -8.23 -19.63
C PHE A 216 26.68 -9.70 -20.10
N SER A 217 27.83 -10.33 -20.22
CA SER A 217 27.91 -11.75 -20.57
C SER A 217 27.27 -12.65 -19.50
N LEU A 218 27.46 -12.36 -18.22
CA LEU A 218 26.80 -13.08 -17.11
C LEU A 218 25.31 -12.86 -17.08
N LEU A 219 24.84 -11.62 -17.27
CA LEU A 219 23.40 -11.31 -17.36
C LEU A 219 22.73 -12.12 -18.47
N TYR A 220 23.33 -12.14 -19.67
CA TYR A 220 22.78 -12.82 -20.82
C TYR A 220 22.88 -14.34 -20.71
N SER A 221 24.10 -14.89 -20.47
CA SER A 221 24.35 -16.33 -20.57
C SER A 221 23.84 -17.11 -19.35
N ALA A 222 23.85 -16.51 -18.17
CA ALA A 222 23.43 -17.15 -16.93
C ALA A 222 22.01 -16.73 -16.48
N GLY A 223 21.38 -15.77 -17.15
CA GLY A 223 20.05 -15.27 -16.79
C GLY A 223 19.99 -14.68 -15.38
N LEU A 224 21.05 -13.99 -14.95
CA LEU A 224 21.10 -13.37 -13.66
C LEU A 224 20.26 -12.08 -13.63
N ARG A 225 19.61 -11.80 -12.50
CA ARG A 225 19.08 -10.46 -12.25
C ARG A 225 20.22 -9.51 -11.90
N ILE A 226 20.02 -8.21 -12.14
CA ILE A 226 21.06 -7.20 -11.81
C ILE A 226 21.50 -7.31 -10.34
N SER A 227 20.58 -7.46 -9.41
CA SER A 227 20.92 -7.63 -7.99
C SER A 227 21.71 -8.91 -7.71
N GLU A 228 21.36 -10.02 -8.38
CA GLU A 228 22.07 -11.30 -8.24
C GLU A 228 23.49 -11.22 -8.80
N LEU A 229 23.67 -10.46 -9.89
CA LEU A 229 25.01 -10.21 -10.45
C LEU A 229 25.87 -9.36 -9.50
N LEU A 230 25.31 -8.30 -8.91
CA LEU A 230 26.03 -7.42 -7.97
C LEU A 230 26.41 -8.12 -6.66
N ASP A 231 25.60 -9.10 -6.23
CA ASP A 231 25.85 -9.91 -5.02
C ASP A 231 26.73 -11.15 -5.29
N LEU A 232 27.10 -11.41 -6.56
CA LEU A 232 27.87 -12.59 -6.96
C LEU A 232 29.29 -12.49 -6.43
N LYS A 233 29.77 -13.58 -5.80
CA LYS A 233 31.11 -13.68 -5.26
C LYS A 233 31.95 -14.72 -6.01
N PRO A 234 33.29 -14.60 -6.03
CA PRO A 234 34.15 -15.56 -6.75
C PRO A 234 33.91 -17.03 -6.38
N HIS A 235 33.63 -17.31 -5.10
CA HIS A 235 33.36 -18.69 -4.63
C HIS A 235 31.99 -19.25 -5.03
N ASP A 236 31.11 -18.42 -5.63
CA ASP A 236 29.85 -18.89 -6.21
C ASP A 236 30.05 -19.44 -7.62
N ILE A 237 31.20 -19.19 -8.26
CA ILE A 237 31.53 -19.63 -9.60
C ILE A 237 32.29 -20.95 -9.52
N ASN A 238 31.63 -22.03 -9.94
CA ASN A 238 32.25 -23.36 -10.01
C ASN A 238 32.63 -23.71 -11.43
N VAL A 239 33.90 -23.48 -11.76
CA VAL A 239 34.44 -23.68 -13.12
C VAL A 239 34.42 -25.17 -13.50
N SER A 240 34.78 -26.08 -12.56
CA SER A 240 34.86 -27.53 -12.84
C SER A 240 33.49 -28.14 -13.19
N ARG A 241 32.43 -27.62 -12.59
CA ARG A 241 31.05 -28.05 -12.85
C ARG A 241 30.32 -27.19 -13.88
N SER A 242 30.94 -26.11 -14.37
CA SER A 242 30.33 -25.12 -15.24
C SER A 242 29.01 -24.56 -14.66
N LEU A 243 28.99 -24.26 -13.35
CA LEU A 243 27.84 -23.75 -12.63
C LEU A 243 28.13 -22.47 -11.89
N ILE A 244 27.10 -21.64 -11.74
CA ILE A 244 27.08 -20.47 -10.88
C ILE A 244 26.00 -20.68 -9.82
N ARG A 245 26.36 -20.51 -8.55
CA ARG A 245 25.40 -20.51 -7.43
C ARG A 245 24.82 -19.11 -7.26
N VAL A 246 23.50 -18.99 -7.41
CA VAL A 246 22.76 -17.76 -7.11
C VAL A 246 22.16 -17.90 -5.73
N ARG A 247 22.64 -17.08 -4.78
CA ARG A 247 22.15 -17.08 -3.42
C ARG A 247 20.98 -16.12 -3.26
N GLN A 248 20.02 -16.50 -2.42
CA GLN A 248 18.88 -15.66 -2.03
C GLN A 248 18.15 -14.97 -3.21
N GLY A 249 17.97 -15.67 -4.32
CA GLY A 249 17.20 -15.19 -5.45
C GLY A 249 15.75 -14.83 -5.08
N LYS A 250 14.89 -14.57 -6.06
CA LYS A 250 13.49 -14.22 -5.82
C LYS A 250 12.81 -15.22 -4.87
N GLY A 251 12.29 -14.74 -3.75
CA GLY A 251 11.68 -15.57 -2.69
C GLY A 251 12.71 -16.19 -1.75
N ARG A 252 13.95 -15.70 -1.69
CA ARG A 252 15.07 -16.19 -0.85
C ARG A 252 15.43 -17.65 -1.13
N LYS A 253 15.27 -18.11 -2.38
CA LYS A 253 15.63 -19.47 -2.78
C LYS A 253 16.97 -19.44 -3.51
N ASP A 254 17.86 -20.35 -3.12
CA ASP A 254 19.11 -20.62 -3.83
C ASP A 254 18.80 -21.40 -5.12
N ARG A 255 19.55 -21.11 -6.17
CA ARG A 255 19.52 -21.89 -7.41
C ARG A 255 20.90 -21.96 -8.05
N TYR A 256 21.09 -22.93 -8.90
CA TYR A 256 22.24 -23.00 -9.80
C TYR A 256 21.82 -22.58 -11.20
N THR A 257 22.74 -21.91 -11.91
CA THR A 257 22.62 -21.59 -13.33
C THR A 257 23.90 -21.95 -14.07
N LEU A 258 23.86 -21.97 -15.41
CA LEU A 258 24.98 -22.40 -16.22
C LEU A 258 26.06 -21.32 -16.30
N LEU A 259 27.31 -21.74 -16.24
CA LEU A 259 28.49 -20.93 -16.56
C LEU A 259 28.93 -21.25 -17.99
N SER A 260 28.88 -20.28 -18.86
CA SER A 260 29.34 -20.43 -20.25
C SER A 260 30.85 -20.65 -20.29
N LYS A 261 31.29 -21.72 -20.98
CA LYS A 261 32.73 -22.04 -21.12
C LYS A 261 33.57 -20.90 -21.71
N PRO A 262 33.15 -20.19 -22.79
CA PRO A 262 33.89 -19.04 -23.33
C PRO A 262 34.06 -17.91 -22.32
N LEU A 263 33.12 -17.74 -21.40
CA LEU A 263 33.16 -16.68 -20.39
C LEU A 263 34.21 -16.95 -19.28
N VAL A 264 34.54 -18.22 -19.00
CA VAL A 264 35.50 -18.60 -17.95
C VAL A 264 36.84 -17.89 -18.13
N ARG A 265 37.35 -17.84 -19.36
CA ARG A 265 38.63 -17.16 -19.66
C ARG A 265 38.58 -15.67 -19.30
N LYS A 266 37.48 -15.00 -19.70
CA LYS A 266 37.28 -13.58 -19.43
C LYS A 266 37.10 -13.28 -17.93
N LEU A 267 36.37 -14.14 -17.22
CA LEU A 267 36.25 -14.05 -15.76
C LEU A 267 37.58 -14.27 -15.03
N THR A 268 38.43 -15.18 -15.54
CA THR A 268 39.77 -15.39 -14.98
C THR A 268 40.67 -14.17 -15.21
N GLU A 269 40.61 -13.55 -16.39
CA GLU A 269 41.31 -12.31 -16.70
C GLU A 269 40.83 -11.18 -15.79
N TYR A 270 39.50 -11.00 -15.65
CA TYR A 270 38.88 -10.05 -14.75
C TYR A 270 39.35 -10.26 -13.28
N ALA A 271 39.33 -11.51 -12.79
CA ALA A 271 39.73 -11.81 -11.43
C ALA A 271 41.23 -11.51 -11.16
N LYS A 272 42.11 -11.69 -12.15
CA LYS A 272 43.52 -11.33 -12.04
C LYS A 272 43.75 -9.80 -11.96
N LEU A 273 42.95 -9.02 -12.72
CA LEU A 273 43.06 -7.57 -12.79
C LEU A 273 42.45 -6.87 -11.56
N TYR A 274 41.27 -7.30 -11.15
CA TYR A 274 40.50 -6.55 -10.15
C TYR A 274 40.50 -7.19 -8.75
N LYS A 275 40.90 -8.46 -8.61
CA LYS A 275 40.93 -9.23 -7.35
C LYS A 275 39.67 -9.02 -6.50
N PRO A 276 38.51 -9.29 -7.07
CA PRO A 276 37.20 -9.02 -6.45
C PRO A 276 36.98 -9.83 -5.16
#